data_003e205d1b0fb224120792e94258f2e9
#
_entry.id   003e205d1b0fb224120792e94258f2e9
#
_cell.length_a   1.000
_cell.length_b   1.000
_cell.length_c   1.000
_cell.angle_alpha   90.00
_cell.angle_beta   90.00
_cell.angle_gamma   90.00
#
_symmetry.space_group_name_H-M   'P 1'
#
loop_
_entity.id
_entity.type
_entity.pdbx_description
1 polymer ?
#
loop_
_entity_poly.entity_id
_entity_poly.type
_entity_poly.pdbx_seq_one_letter_code
_entity_poly.pdbx_strand_id
1 'polypeptide(L)'
;MKIIITGGGGFLGHQLCQKLLERGTLCGTPVGEIVLLDAFFHKPVTDQRVTQMQGDISDREAVFAAVGQEADTVVFHLASMVSGECEERYDDAIRVNLQGGMNVFEAARVAAGRPRVVFASSVAVYGGIDMSQMM
;
A
#
# COMPACT_ATOMS: atom_id res chain seq x y z
N MET A 1 8.74 15.25 1.40
CA MET A 1 7.56 14.38 1.25
C MET A 1 7.85 13.04 1.87
N LYS A 2 6.92 12.51 2.66
CA LYS A 2 6.91 11.13 3.18
C LYS A 2 6.05 10.24 2.28
N ILE A 3 6.50 9.04 1.97
CA ILE A 3 5.76 8.08 1.16
C ILE A 3 5.57 6.79 1.96
N ILE A 4 4.34 6.31 2.04
CA ILE A 4 4.02 5.01 2.63
C ILE A 4 3.63 4.07 1.49
N ILE A 5 4.18 2.86 1.48
CA ILE A 5 3.84 1.81 0.53
C ILE A 5 3.40 0.59 1.33
N THR A 6 2.10 0.32 1.38
CA THR A 6 1.61 -0.95 1.92
C THR A 6 1.75 -2.04 0.87
N GLY A 7 2.06 -3.25 1.27
CA GLY A 7 2.51 -4.27 0.33
C GLY A 7 3.94 -4.02 -0.17
N GLY A 8 4.75 -3.32 0.65
CA GLY A 8 6.11 -2.90 0.31
C GLY A 8 7.11 -4.03 0.14
N GLY A 9 6.85 -5.21 0.72
CA GLY A 9 7.64 -6.44 0.54
C GLY A 9 7.30 -7.21 -0.74
N GLY A 10 6.15 -6.91 -1.37
CA GLY A 10 5.70 -7.52 -2.61
C GLY A 10 6.41 -6.95 -3.85
N PHE A 11 6.14 -7.58 -5.01
CA PHE A 11 6.79 -7.22 -6.28
C PHE A 11 6.55 -5.75 -6.67
N LEU A 12 5.29 -5.31 -6.70
CA LEU A 12 4.96 -3.93 -7.10
C LEU A 12 5.46 -2.89 -6.10
N GLY A 13 5.31 -3.17 -4.79
CA GLY A 13 5.79 -2.27 -3.74
C GLY A 13 7.30 -2.07 -3.79
N HIS A 14 8.04 -3.15 -3.98
CA HIS A 14 9.49 -3.09 -4.13
C HIS A 14 9.91 -2.30 -5.39
N GLN A 15 9.29 -2.56 -6.54
CA GLN A 15 9.57 -1.83 -7.78
C GLN A 15 9.25 -0.33 -7.66
N LEU A 16 8.12 0.00 -7.04
CA LEU A 16 7.75 1.40 -6.79
C LEU A 16 8.78 2.10 -5.89
N CYS A 17 9.18 1.44 -4.81
CA CYS A 17 10.22 1.96 -3.91
C CYS A 17 11.51 2.26 -4.68
N GLN A 18 12.01 1.32 -5.46
CA GLN A 18 13.22 1.50 -6.28
C GLN A 18 13.10 2.69 -7.24
N LYS A 19 11.97 2.81 -7.93
CA LYS A 19 11.74 3.93 -8.86
C LYS A 19 11.67 5.29 -8.16
N LEU A 20 11.08 5.35 -6.97
CA LEU A 20 11.05 6.58 -6.16
C LEU A 20 12.44 6.98 -5.68
N LEU A 21 13.27 6.01 -5.28
CA LEU A 21 14.66 6.23 -4.87
C LEU A 21 15.51 6.72 -6.03
N GLU A 22 15.40 6.11 -7.22
CA GLU A 22 16.10 6.50 -8.44
C GLU A 22 15.73 7.92 -8.87
N ARG A 23 14.45 8.26 -8.84
CA ARG A 23 13.95 9.59 -9.23
C ARG A 23 14.25 10.68 -8.21
N GLY A 24 14.28 10.32 -6.95
CA GLY A 24 14.44 11.25 -5.83
C GLY A 24 13.28 12.23 -5.63
N THR A 25 12.28 12.22 -6.53
CA THR A 25 11.13 13.13 -6.48
C THR A 25 9.83 12.43 -6.88
N LEU A 26 8.70 12.91 -6.33
CA LEU A 26 7.36 12.56 -6.77
C LEU A 26 6.60 13.85 -7.08
N CYS A 27 6.11 14.00 -8.32
CA CYS A 27 5.43 15.21 -8.81
C CYS A 27 6.21 16.52 -8.53
N GLY A 28 7.53 16.47 -8.68
CA GLY A 28 8.42 17.62 -8.46
C GLY A 28 8.81 17.86 -7.00
N THR A 29 8.23 17.16 -6.03
CA THR A 29 8.56 17.27 -4.60
C THR A 29 9.61 16.22 -4.21
N PRO A 30 10.70 16.59 -3.51
CA PRO A 30 11.71 15.64 -3.05
C PRO A 30 11.13 14.56 -2.13
N VAL A 31 11.54 13.31 -2.36
CA VAL A 31 11.23 12.16 -1.50
C VAL A 31 12.23 12.13 -0.36
N GLY A 32 11.76 12.43 0.86
CA GLY A 32 12.60 12.44 2.06
C GLY A 32 12.59 11.13 2.82
N GLU A 33 11.43 10.47 2.88
CA GLU A 33 11.26 9.21 3.61
C GLU A 33 10.31 8.29 2.85
N ILE A 34 10.63 6.98 2.85
CA ILE A 34 9.74 5.92 2.35
C ILE A 34 9.56 4.88 3.46
N VAL A 35 8.32 4.67 3.89
CA VAL A 35 7.94 3.61 4.81
C VAL A 35 7.32 2.48 4.01
N LEU A 36 7.92 1.30 4.06
CA LEU A 36 7.37 0.07 3.51
C LEU A 36 6.66 -0.69 4.63
N LEU A 37 5.35 -0.88 4.52
CA LEU A 37 4.57 -1.70 5.46
C LEU A 37 4.18 -2.99 4.78
N ASP A 38 4.59 -4.13 5.36
CA ASP A 38 4.24 -5.47 4.87
C ASP A 38 4.32 -6.49 6.00
N ALA A 39 3.54 -7.55 5.90
CA ALA A 39 3.63 -8.70 6.79
C ALA A 39 4.97 -9.44 6.63
N PHE A 40 5.58 -9.36 5.45
CA PHE A 40 6.77 -10.11 5.10
C PHE A 40 7.73 -9.34 4.20
N PHE A 41 9.03 -9.40 4.51
CA PHE A 41 10.09 -8.85 3.66
C PHE A 41 11.09 -9.94 3.31
N HIS A 42 11.26 -10.22 2.02
CA HIS A 42 12.24 -11.20 1.53
C HIS A 42 13.66 -10.64 1.49
N LYS A 43 13.80 -9.33 1.32
CA LYS A 43 15.10 -8.65 1.19
C LYS A 43 15.09 -7.32 1.93
N PRO A 44 16.21 -6.97 2.60
CA PRO A 44 16.36 -5.64 3.16
C PRO A 44 16.56 -4.60 2.04
N VAL A 45 16.03 -3.40 2.26
CA VAL A 45 16.37 -2.21 1.48
C VAL A 45 17.36 -1.38 2.29
N THR A 46 18.53 -1.09 1.73
CA THR A 46 19.64 -0.48 2.45
C THR A 46 19.75 1.03 2.30
N ASP A 47 18.81 1.68 1.57
CA ASP A 47 18.80 3.14 1.43
C ASP A 47 18.35 3.81 2.75
N GLN A 48 19.06 4.85 3.17
CA GLN A 48 18.81 5.54 4.45
C GLN A 48 17.43 6.22 4.52
N ARG A 49 16.80 6.47 3.38
CA ARG A 49 15.45 7.04 3.29
C ARG A 49 14.35 5.99 3.47
N VAL A 50 14.70 4.70 3.54
CA VAL A 50 13.72 3.60 3.59
C VAL A 50 13.67 2.98 4.97
N THR A 51 12.47 2.93 5.53
CA THR A 51 12.14 2.17 6.74
C THR A 51 11.26 0.99 6.36
N GLN A 52 11.72 -0.24 6.62
CA GLN A 52 10.89 -1.45 6.49
C GLN A 52 10.19 -1.70 7.83
N MET A 53 8.88 -1.61 7.82
CA MET A 53 8.01 -1.81 8.97
C MET A 53 7.23 -3.11 8.79
N GLN A 54 7.61 -4.15 9.52
CA GLN A 54 6.88 -5.41 9.49
C GLN A 54 5.59 -5.28 10.30
N GLY A 55 4.44 -5.56 9.67
CA GLY A 55 3.15 -5.47 10.31
C GLY A 55 2.02 -5.99 9.40
N ASP A 56 0.94 -6.44 10.03
CA ASP A 56 -0.27 -6.86 9.34
C ASP A 56 -1.10 -5.61 8.97
N ILE A 57 -1.52 -5.50 7.72
CA ILE A 57 -2.36 -4.40 7.25
C ILE A 57 -3.73 -4.36 7.96
N SER A 58 -4.19 -5.49 8.49
CA SER A 58 -5.40 -5.57 9.29
C SER A 58 -5.22 -5.07 10.73
N ASP A 59 -3.98 -4.91 11.17
CA ASP A 59 -3.67 -4.29 12.46
C ASP A 59 -3.78 -2.75 12.32
N ARG A 60 -4.80 -2.20 12.96
CA ARG A 60 -5.07 -0.77 12.94
C ARG A 60 -3.91 0.07 13.49
N GLU A 61 -3.29 -0.38 14.56
CA GLU A 61 -2.20 0.37 15.22
C GLU A 61 -0.96 0.42 14.34
N ALA A 62 -0.60 -0.69 13.70
CA ALA A 62 0.51 -0.75 12.76
C ALA A 62 0.31 0.21 11.56
N VAL A 63 -0.91 0.24 10.99
CA VAL A 63 -1.25 1.15 9.88
C VAL A 63 -1.20 2.62 10.32
N PHE A 64 -1.78 2.94 11.47
CA PHE A 64 -1.77 4.30 11.99
C PHE A 64 -0.37 4.80 12.31
N ALA A 65 0.49 3.92 12.87
CA ALA A 65 1.90 4.24 13.12
C ALA A 65 2.66 4.50 11.81
N ALA A 66 2.42 3.70 10.76
CA ALA A 66 3.05 3.88 9.46
C ALA A 66 2.65 5.20 8.79
N VAL A 67 1.34 5.51 8.78
CA VAL A 67 0.81 6.74 8.15
C VAL A 67 1.29 7.98 8.89
N GLY A 68 1.24 7.99 10.23
CA GLY A 68 1.69 9.12 11.03
C GLY A 68 0.79 10.36 10.88
N GLN A 69 1.35 11.51 11.25
CA GLN A 69 0.63 12.80 11.27
C GLN A 69 1.29 13.87 10.39
N GLU A 70 2.35 13.52 9.68
CA GLU A 70 3.18 14.47 8.94
C GLU A 70 2.44 15.05 7.73
N ALA A 71 2.68 16.32 7.46
CA ALA A 71 2.26 16.95 6.23
C ALA A 71 3.01 16.38 5.02
N ASP A 72 2.48 16.59 3.81
CA ASP A 72 3.07 16.10 2.56
C ASP A 72 3.30 14.58 2.52
N THR A 73 2.34 13.83 3.05
CA THR A 73 2.35 12.37 3.03
C THR A 73 1.53 11.82 1.86
N VAL A 74 2.07 10.81 1.18
CA VAL A 74 1.38 10.03 0.14
C VAL A 74 1.39 8.57 0.53
N VAL A 75 0.23 7.91 0.47
CA VAL A 75 0.07 6.48 0.73
C VAL A 75 -0.23 5.76 -0.58
N PHE A 76 0.64 4.83 -0.99
CA PHE A 76 0.35 3.86 -2.03
C PHE A 76 -0.13 2.57 -1.37
N HIS A 77 -1.43 2.31 -1.47
CA HIS A 77 -2.03 1.10 -0.89
C HIS A 77 -2.03 -0.02 -1.92
N LEU A 78 -1.03 -0.90 -1.83
CA LEU A 78 -0.81 -2.04 -2.73
C LEU A 78 -0.97 -3.40 -2.02
N ALA A 79 -1.09 -3.40 -0.69
CA ALA A 79 -1.32 -4.62 0.08
C ALA A 79 -2.67 -5.24 -0.28
N SER A 80 -2.65 -6.47 -0.79
CA SER A 80 -3.85 -7.23 -1.10
C SER A 80 -3.54 -8.71 -1.24
N MET A 81 -4.52 -9.55 -0.94
CA MET A 81 -4.56 -10.94 -1.35
C MET A 81 -5.19 -11.04 -2.74
N VAL A 82 -4.64 -11.91 -3.60
CA VAL A 82 -5.13 -12.12 -4.98
C VAL A 82 -6.26 -13.14 -5.03
N SER A 83 -7.02 -13.16 -6.16
CA SER A 83 -8.28 -13.92 -6.28
C SER A 83 -8.19 -15.39 -5.85
N GLY A 84 -7.17 -16.14 -6.30
CA GLY A 84 -7.02 -17.56 -5.94
C GLY A 84 -6.85 -17.77 -4.43
N GLU A 85 -6.01 -16.97 -3.79
CA GLU A 85 -5.84 -17.01 -2.33
C GLU A 85 -7.11 -16.57 -1.59
N CYS A 86 -7.85 -15.62 -2.16
CA CYS A 86 -9.11 -15.13 -1.55
C CYS A 86 -10.20 -16.21 -1.53
N GLU A 87 -10.24 -17.07 -2.55
CA GLU A 87 -11.20 -18.18 -2.60
C GLU A 87 -10.86 -19.29 -1.60
N GLU A 88 -9.56 -19.59 -1.44
CA GLU A 88 -9.09 -20.61 -0.51
C GLU A 88 -9.12 -20.13 0.96
N ARG A 89 -8.89 -18.84 1.20
CA ARG A 89 -8.71 -18.25 2.52
C ARG A 89 -9.60 -17.01 2.69
N TYR A 90 -10.92 -17.22 2.60
CA TYR A 90 -11.91 -16.15 2.60
C TYR A 90 -11.82 -15.20 3.79
N ASP A 91 -11.69 -15.72 5.01
CA ASP A 91 -11.62 -14.90 6.24
C ASP A 91 -10.35 -14.01 6.24
N ASP A 92 -9.24 -14.54 5.78
CA ASP A 92 -8.01 -13.76 5.63
C ASP A 92 -8.15 -12.70 4.53
N ALA A 93 -8.85 -13.02 3.44
CA ALA A 93 -9.12 -12.07 2.37
C ALA A 93 -9.96 -10.88 2.86
N ILE A 94 -11.01 -11.13 3.64
CA ILE A 94 -11.81 -10.06 4.28
C ILE A 94 -10.93 -9.22 5.21
N ARG A 95 -10.09 -9.88 6.00
CA ARG A 95 -9.23 -9.20 6.95
C ARG A 95 -8.18 -8.32 6.23
N VAL A 96 -7.51 -8.85 5.21
CA VAL A 96 -6.46 -8.12 4.48
C VAL A 96 -7.06 -7.08 3.53
N ASN A 97 -7.98 -7.49 2.64
CA ASN A 97 -8.47 -6.62 1.56
C ASN A 97 -9.51 -5.61 2.04
N LEU A 98 -10.43 -6.00 2.93
CA LEU A 98 -11.47 -5.09 3.41
C LEU A 98 -11.01 -4.34 4.67
N GLN A 99 -10.69 -5.05 5.75
CA GLN A 99 -10.31 -4.40 7.01
C GLN A 99 -9.01 -3.62 6.86
N GLY A 100 -8.01 -4.17 6.14
CA GLY A 100 -6.75 -3.48 5.85
C GLY A 100 -6.98 -2.19 5.06
N GLY A 101 -7.80 -2.24 4.01
CA GLY A 101 -8.18 -1.04 3.25
C GLY A 101 -8.88 0.02 4.11
N MET A 102 -9.83 -0.41 4.95
CA MET A 102 -10.52 0.49 5.90
C MET A 102 -9.54 1.14 6.87
N ASN A 103 -8.55 0.40 7.39
CA ASN A 103 -7.53 0.95 8.28
C ASN A 103 -6.71 2.03 7.60
N VAL A 104 -6.30 1.82 6.33
CA VAL A 104 -5.54 2.81 5.56
C VAL A 104 -6.34 4.09 5.33
N PHE A 105 -7.60 3.96 4.88
CA PHE A 105 -8.46 5.12 4.64
C PHE A 105 -8.78 5.87 5.93
N GLU A 106 -9.02 5.15 7.03
CA GLU A 106 -9.29 5.76 8.33
C GLU A 106 -8.04 6.47 8.88
N ALA A 107 -6.85 5.85 8.79
CA ALA A 107 -5.61 6.49 9.18
C ALA A 107 -5.38 7.79 8.38
N ALA A 108 -5.58 7.76 7.06
CA ALA A 108 -5.45 8.94 6.22
C ALA A 108 -6.51 10.02 6.54
N ARG A 109 -7.75 9.61 6.84
CA ARG A 109 -8.85 10.53 7.19
C ARG A 109 -8.60 11.31 8.46
N VAL A 110 -8.02 10.66 9.49
CA VAL A 110 -7.80 11.30 10.79
C VAL A 110 -6.44 11.97 10.93
N ALA A 111 -5.50 11.67 10.03
CA ALA A 111 -4.18 12.28 10.05
C ALA A 111 -4.26 13.79 9.80
N ALA A 112 -3.60 14.58 10.67
CA ALA A 112 -3.59 16.04 10.56
C ALA A 112 -3.04 16.54 9.22
N GLY A 113 -2.06 15.80 8.65
CA GLY A 113 -1.45 16.09 7.36
C GLY A 113 -2.31 15.82 6.13
N ARG A 114 -3.48 15.18 6.29
CA ARG A 114 -4.39 14.80 5.21
C ARG A 114 -3.69 14.09 4.06
N PRO A 115 -3.12 12.90 4.27
CA PRO A 115 -2.39 12.16 3.26
C PRO A 115 -3.20 11.93 1.99
N ARG A 116 -2.53 12.01 0.84
CA ARG A 116 -3.13 11.57 -0.42
C ARG A 116 -2.99 10.04 -0.52
N VAL A 117 -4.09 9.35 -0.80
CA VAL A 117 -4.10 7.90 -0.96
C VAL A 117 -4.23 7.54 -2.44
N VAL A 118 -3.33 6.70 -2.92
CA VAL A 118 -3.39 6.03 -4.22
C VAL A 118 -3.69 4.56 -3.95
N PHE A 119 -4.88 4.12 -4.33
CA PHE A 119 -5.36 2.76 -4.09
C PHE A 119 -5.29 1.93 -5.37
N ALA A 120 -4.61 0.77 -5.30
CA ALA A 120 -4.60 -0.19 -6.38
C ALA A 120 -5.89 -1.03 -6.34
N SER A 121 -6.85 -0.68 -7.19
CA SER A 121 -8.09 -1.43 -7.36
C SER A 121 -7.90 -2.62 -8.32
N SER A 122 -8.99 -3.26 -8.71
CA SER A 122 -8.99 -4.38 -9.65
C SER A 122 -9.98 -4.13 -10.79
N VAL A 123 -9.64 -4.57 -12.00
CA VAL A 123 -10.59 -4.57 -13.13
C VAL A 123 -11.80 -5.47 -12.87
N ALA A 124 -11.68 -6.44 -11.95
CA ALA A 124 -12.77 -7.33 -11.57
C ALA A 124 -13.98 -6.60 -10.97
N VAL A 125 -13.82 -5.36 -10.48
CA VAL A 125 -14.93 -4.53 -9.97
C VAL A 125 -15.96 -4.17 -11.06
N TYR A 126 -15.56 -4.24 -12.33
CA TYR A 126 -16.45 -3.96 -13.46
C TYR A 126 -17.26 -5.21 -13.89
N GLY A 127 -17.06 -6.35 -13.25
CA GLY A 127 -17.73 -7.62 -13.57
C GLY A 127 -17.15 -8.31 -14.79
N GLY A 128 -17.66 -9.52 -15.06
CA GLY A 128 -17.34 -10.27 -16.28
C GLY A 128 -18.16 -9.74 -17.44
N ILE A 129 -17.51 -9.16 -18.43
CA ILE A 129 -18.14 -8.95 -19.74
C ILE A 129 -18.17 -10.31 -20.42
N ASP A 130 -19.34 -10.75 -20.86
CA ASP A 130 -19.43 -11.95 -21.69
C ASP A 130 -18.58 -11.73 -22.95
N MET A 131 -17.47 -12.50 -23.05
CA MET A 131 -16.53 -12.37 -24.17
C MET A 131 -17.21 -12.60 -25.53
N SER A 132 -18.39 -13.27 -25.56
CA SER A 132 -19.20 -13.42 -26.76
C SER A 132 -19.81 -12.11 -27.27
N GLN A 133 -19.87 -11.06 -26.43
CA GLN A 133 -20.39 -9.73 -26.79
C GLN A 133 -19.29 -8.77 -27.28
N MET A 134 -18.03 -9.20 -27.26
CA MET A 134 -16.89 -8.37 -27.69
C MET A 134 -16.44 -8.65 -29.13
N MET A 135 -17.10 -9.57 -29.86
CA MET A 135 -16.81 -9.90 -31.25
C MET A 135 -17.90 -9.39 -32.19
#